data_0f0a0d76de0cbcdd57f2aff17b1ff548
#
_entry.id   0f0a0d76de0cbcdd57f2aff17b1ff548
#
_cell.length_a   1.000
_cell.length_b   1.000
_cell.length_c   1.000
_cell.angle_alpha   90.00
_cell.angle_beta   90.00
_cell.angle_gamma   90.00
#
_symmetry.space_group_name_H-M   'P 1'
#
loop_
_entity.id
_entity.type
_entity.pdbx_description
1 polymer ?
#
loop_
_entity_poly.entity_id
_entity_poly.type
_entity_poly.pdbx_seq_one_letter_code
_entity_poly.pdbx_strand_id
1 'polypeptide(L)'
;MTDILESEIQVVDITSNSARVTAHTTVDLACAVAFGTTTNYGRLAVDSDMGGTGHSDQGPQLTGLEPDTIYHLTFGGIGPDGTVYGYRDLTFRTKPAGADPEQNAQGENLALAENGGRVSSVSSNYGSPSMDSSFGANNVLDGNSSTQWSSQGDGNGAWIEIELAQYSHVTSLGFWTRTMGTSAQIASFRVITDRGEVFGPFDLADASSVHYFDVEITAKKLRFETVDSSGGNTGAVEIEVYGRPVR
;
A
#
# COMPACT_ATOMS: atom_id res chain seq x y z
N MET A 1 29.91 6.43 -3.04
CA MET A 1 28.74 6.37 -2.16
C MET A 1 29.02 5.77 -0.79
N THR A 2 29.92 4.80 -0.68
CA THR A 2 30.30 4.19 0.63
C THR A 2 30.72 5.21 1.69
N ASP A 3 31.24 6.36 1.29
CA ASP A 3 31.76 7.41 2.21
C ASP A 3 30.66 8.22 2.91
N ILE A 4 29.40 8.09 2.47
CA ILE A 4 28.24 8.77 3.06
C ILE A 4 27.22 7.81 3.65
N LEU A 5 27.47 6.50 3.58
CA LEU A 5 26.60 5.50 4.22
C LEU A 5 27.03 5.29 5.69
N GLU A 6 26.10 5.45 6.60
CA GLU A 6 26.32 5.09 8.01
C GLU A 6 26.13 3.59 8.27
N SER A 7 25.35 2.92 7.40
CA SER A 7 25.12 1.48 7.43
C SER A 7 25.07 0.89 6.01
N GLU A 8 25.23 -0.42 5.87
CA GLU A 8 25.01 -1.08 4.59
C GLU A 8 23.55 -0.93 4.15
N ILE A 9 23.34 -0.76 2.84
CA ILE A 9 22.01 -0.77 2.25
C ILE A 9 21.41 -2.15 2.44
N GLN A 10 20.20 -2.21 2.96
CA GLN A 10 19.47 -3.45 3.22
C GLN A 10 18.21 -3.51 2.39
N VAL A 11 17.80 -4.71 2.02
CA VAL A 11 16.48 -5.00 1.47
C VAL A 11 15.72 -5.75 2.56
N VAL A 12 14.69 -5.12 3.07
CA VAL A 12 13.87 -5.61 4.18
C VAL A 12 12.42 -5.77 3.74
N ASP A 13 11.57 -6.30 4.60
CA ASP A 13 10.13 -6.46 4.37
C ASP A 13 9.83 -7.13 3.02
N ILE A 14 10.67 -8.12 2.65
CA ILE A 14 10.51 -8.83 1.39
C ILE A 14 9.28 -9.72 1.46
N THR A 15 8.33 -9.46 0.56
CA THR A 15 7.13 -10.26 0.35
C THR A 15 7.20 -11.01 -0.99
N SER A 16 6.09 -11.61 -1.40
CA SER A 16 5.97 -12.21 -2.73
C SER A 16 5.87 -11.18 -3.85
N ASN A 17 5.44 -9.94 -3.55
CA ASN A 17 5.18 -8.90 -4.56
C ASN A 17 5.79 -7.53 -4.22
N SER A 18 6.45 -7.39 -3.08
CA SER A 18 7.08 -6.13 -2.65
C SER A 18 8.36 -6.34 -1.85
N ALA A 19 9.14 -5.28 -1.68
CA ALA A 19 10.29 -5.20 -0.78
C ALA A 19 10.56 -3.73 -0.43
N ARG A 20 11.20 -3.46 0.70
CA ARG A 20 11.67 -2.12 1.06
C ARG A 20 13.19 -2.06 1.03
N VAL A 21 13.74 -0.98 0.48
CA VAL A 21 15.18 -0.71 0.53
C VAL A 21 15.44 0.32 1.60
N THR A 22 16.28 -0.01 2.59
CA THR A 22 16.64 0.93 3.66
C THR A 22 18.11 1.33 3.55
N ALA A 23 18.37 2.61 3.73
CA ALA A 23 19.71 3.17 3.81
C ALA A 23 19.72 4.37 4.76
N HIS A 24 20.77 4.50 5.55
CA HIS A 24 21.02 5.69 6.37
C HIS A 24 22.27 6.39 5.88
N THR A 25 22.15 7.69 5.61
CA THR A 25 23.22 8.48 4.99
C THR A 25 23.57 9.71 5.84
N THR A 26 24.86 10.09 5.84
CA THR A 26 25.36 11.29 6.52
C THR A 26 24.99 12.59 5.81
N VAL A 27 24.40 12.48 4.63
CA VAL A 27 23.97 13.61 3.78
C VAL A 27 22.54 13.38 3.35
N ASP A 28 21.72 14.43 3.41
CA ASP A 28 20.36 14.38 2.92
C ASP A 28 20.34 14.15 1.39
N LEU A 29 19.66 13.11 0.94
CA LEU A 29 19.59 12.74 -0.47
C LEU A 29 18.17 12.79 -1.00
N ALA A 30 18.02 13.31 -2.22
CA ALA A 30 16.87 12.98 -3.05
C ALA A 30 17.16 11.60 -3.69
N CYS A 31 16.64 10.53 -3.09
CA CYS A 31 17.01 9.16 -3.43
C CYS A 31 16.06 8.48 -4.41
N ALA A 32 16.60 7.48 -5.11
CA ALA A 32 15.85 6.57 -5.96
C ALA A 32 16.52 5.19 -5.99
N VAL A 33 15.71 4.16 -6.21
CA VAL A 33 16.17 2.79 -6.46
C VAL A 33 15.76 2.41 -7.89
N ALA A 34 16.75 2.12 -8.73
CA ALA A 34 16.51 1.47 -10.01
C ALA A 34 16.53 -0.05 -9.80
N PHE A 35 15.52 -0.78 -10.30
CA PHE A 35 15.40 -2.23 -10.08
C PHE A 35 14.76 -2.97 -11.26
N GLY A 36 14.95 -4.27 -11.32
CA GLY A 36 14.43 -5.14 -12.36
C GLY A 36 14.97 -6.56 -12.25
N THR A 37 14.57 -7.46 -13.14
CA THR A 37 15.03 -8.86 -13.16
C THR A 37 16.42 -9.05 -13.75
N THR A 38 17.05 -7.98 -14.22
CA THR A 38 18.40 -7.95 -14.76
C THR A 38 19.11 -6.66 -14.33
N THR A 39 20.43 -6.58 -14.53
CA THR A 39 21.25 -5.38 -14.28
C THR A 39 20.92 -4.19 -15.19
N ASN A 40 20.03 -4.35 -16.17
CA ASN A 40 19.46 -3.23 -16.94
C ASN A 40 18.32 -2.54 -16.20
N TYR A 41 17.91 -3.08 -15.08
CA TYR A 41 16.83 -2.61 -14.18
C TYR A 41 15.50 -2.43 -14.90
N GLY A 42 15.17 -1.24 -15.39
CA GLY A 42 13.96 -0.95 -16.18
C GLY A 42 12.81 -0.34 -15.37
N ARG A 43 12.89 -0.34 -14.05
CA ARG A 43 11.91 0.27 -13.13
C ARG A 43 12.62 1.18 -12.14
N LEU A 44 11.87 2.17 -11.61
CA LEU A 44 12.38 3.14 -10.64
C LEU A 44 11.39 3.26 -9.48
N ALA A 45 11.90 3.22 -8.26
CA ALA A 45 11.17 3.57 -7.04
C ALA A 45 11.83 4.79 -6.40
N VAL A 46 11.01 5.73 -5.94
CA VAL A 46 11.43 6.90 -5.19
C VAL A 46 10.83 6.84 -3.80
N ASP A 47 11.45 7.52 -2.85
CA ASP A 47 10.88 7.62 -1.52
C ASP A 47 9.65 8.53 -1.54
N SER A 48 8.56 8.10 -0.91
CA SER A 48 7.27 8.80 -0.95
C SER A 48 7.21 10.02 -0.02
N ASP A 49 8.13 10.12 0.93
CA ASP A 49 8.17 11.20 1.91
C ASP A 49 9.12 12.36 1.56
N MET A 50 9.71 12.32 0.36
CA MET A 50 10.52 13.43 -0.17
C MET A 50 9.68 14.69 -0.40
N GLY A 51 9.29 15.39 0.65
CA GLY A 51 8.52 16.65 0.62
C GLY A 51 9.26 17.85 -0.01
N GLY A 52 10.02 17.63 -1.08
CA GLY A 52 10.77 18.63 -1.83
C GLY A 52 12.21 18.86 -1.35
N THR A 53 12.65 18.21 -0.29
CA THR A 53 14.03 18.19 0.21
C THR A 53 14.48 16.76 0.45
N GLY A 54 15.77 16.49 0.24
CA GLY A 54 16.35 15.20 0.60
C GLY A 54 16.29 14.96 2.12
N HIS A 55 16.46 13.70 2.53
CA HIS A 55 16.58 13.28 3.93
C HIS A 55 17.64 12.18 4.09
N SER A 56 18.01 11.84 5.32
CA SER A 56 19.07 10.88 5.64
C SER A 56 18.58 9.44 5.83
N ASP A 57 17.33 9.26 6.25
CA ASP A 57 16.69 7.97 6.43
C ASP A 57 15.91 7.59 5.16
N GLN A 58 16.46 6.70 4.35
CA GLN A 58 15.90 6.32 3.06
C GLN A 58 15.08 5.04 3.17
N GLY A 59 13.91 5.01 2.55
CA GLY A 59 13.00 3.87 2.64
C GLY A 59 12.17 3.56 1.38
N PRO A 60 12.71 3.71 0.13
CA PRO A 60 11.93 3.45 -1.08
C PRO A 60 11.32 2.05 -1.09
N GLN A 61 10.04 1.98 -1.43
CA GLN A 61 9.33 0.71 -1.54
C GLN A 61 9.28 0.23 -2.99
N LEU A 62 9.69 -1.02 -3.21
CA LEU A 62 9.61 -1.73 -4.47
C LEU A 62 8.30 -2.51 -4.49
N THR A 63 7.44 -2.28 -5.48
CA THR A 63 6.11 -2.89 -5.57
C THR A 63 5.89 -3.56 -6.93
N GLY A 64 4.81 -4.37 -7.04
CA GLY A 64 4.49 -5.07 -8.28
C GLY A 64 5.59 -6.05 -8.71
N LEU A 65 6.25 -6.68 -7.74
CA LEU A 65 7.25 -7.70 -7.99
C LEU A 65 6.57 -9.04 -8.28
N GLU A 66 7.23 -9.90 -9.05
CA GLU A 66 6.78 -11.26 -9.28
C GLU A 66 7.25 -12.18 -8.16
N PRO A 67 6.43 -13.16 -7.72
CA PRO A 67 6.81 -14.12 -6.69
C PRO A 67 8.01 -14.98 -7.11
N ASP A 68 8.76 -15.46 -6.11
CA ASP A 68 9.89 -16.39 -6.26
C ASP A 68 10.95 -15.95 -7.29
N THR A 69 11.10 -14.62 -7.49
CA THR A 69 11.90 -14.01 -8.54
C THR A 69 13.11 -13.28 -7.97
N ILE A 70 14.26 -13.43 -8.63
CA ILE A 70 15.47 -12.67 -8.27
C ILE A 70 15.41 -11.31 -8.96
N TYR A 71 15.57 -10.25 -8.15
CA TYR A 71 15.68 -8.88 -8.60
C TYR A 71 17.07 -8.32 -8.34
N HIS A 72 17.53 -7.51 -9.29
CA HIS A 72 18.68 -6.63 -9.21
C HIS A 72 18.20 -5.24 -8.82
N LEU A 73 18.96 -4.54 -8.01
CA LEU A 73 18.72 -3.13 -7.71
C LEU A 73 20.01 -2.35 -7.53
N THR A 74 19.95 -1.06 -7.79
CA THR A 74 20.96 -0.08 -7.39
C THR A 74 20.30 1.10 -6.73
N PHE A 75 20.88 1.55 -5.63
CA PHE A 75 20.46 2.73 -4.90
C PHE A 75 21.31 3.92 -5.34
N GLY A 76 20.67 5.08 -5.49
CA GLY A 76 21.36 6.33 -5.79
C GLY A 76 20.58 7.53 -5.31
N GLY A 77 21.20 8.70 -5.37
CA GLY A 77 20.55 9.94 -4.97
C GLY A 77 21.37 11.17 -5.36
N ILE A 78 20.76 12.33 -5.18
CA ILE A 78 21.39 13.63 -5.43
C ILE A 78 21.44 14.39 -4.10
N GLY A 79 22.63 14.80 -3.70
CA GLY A 79 22.85 15.63 -2.53
C GLY A 79 22.45 17.10 -2.75
N PRO A 80 22.36 17.91 -1.69
CA PRO A 80 21.93 19.32 -1.76
C PRO A 80 22.91 20.19 -2.57
N ASP A 81 24.14 19.75 -2.73
CA ASP A 81 25.18 20.42 -3.55
C ASP A 81 25.16 19.98 -5.02
N GLY A 82 24.22 19.11 -5.41
CA GLY A 82 24.11 18.53 -6.75
C GLY A 82 25.03 17.33 -7.00
N THR A 83 25.77 16.86 -6.00
CA THR A 83 26.60 15.65 -6.13
C THR A 83 25.71 14.42 -6.34
N VAL A 84 26.01 13.62 -7.35
CA VAL A 84 25.31 12.38 -7.66
C VAL A 84 26.01 11.21 -7.00
N TYR A 85 25.28 10.46 -6.21
CA TYR A 85 25.74 9.26 -5.51
C TYR A 85 25.11 8.00 -6.14
N GLY A 86 25.90 6.95 -6.31
CA GLY A 86 25.43 5.65 -6.81
C GLY A 86 26.06 4.51 -6.03
N TYR A 87 25.32 3.45 -5.83
CA TYR A 87 25.77 2.24 -5.15
C TYR A 87 25.96 1.08 -6.15
N ARG A 88 26.66 0.05 -5.71
CA ARG A 88 26.84 -1.18 -6.50
C ARG A 88 25.50 -1.89 -6.70
N ASP A 89 25.44 -2.79 -7.67
CA ASP A 89 24.32 -3.72 -7.83
C ASP A 89 24.17 -4.62 -6.59
N LEU A 90 22.94 -4.74 -6.13
CA LEU A 90 22.51 -5.65 -5.08
C LEU A 90 21.43 -6.58 -5.66
N THR A 91 21.31 -7.76 -5.07
CA THR A 91 20.26 -8.71 -5.44
C THR A 91 19.46 -9.16 -4.23
N PHE A 92 18.19 -9.41 -4.44
CA PHE A 92 17.32 -10.07 -3.48
C PHE A 92 16.36 -11.00 -4.22
N ARG A 93 15.70 -11.89 -3.49
CA ARG A 93 14.67 -12.77 -4.04
C ARG A 93 13.37 -12.51 -3.32
N THR A 94 12.29 -12.31 -4.06
CA THR A 94 10.93 -12.26 -3.52
C THR A 94 10.55 -13.62 -2.95
N LYS A 95 9.64 -13.63 -1.97
CA LYS A 95 9.09 -14.89 -1.47
C LYS A 95 8.26 -15.59 -2.55
N PRO A 96 8.12 -16.92 -2.50
CA PRO A 96 7.14 -17.63 -3.31
C PRO A 96 5.72 -17.10 -3.07
N ALA A 97 4.84 -17.23 -4.05
CA ALA A 97 3.43 -16.92 -3.87
C ALA A 97 2.87 -17.70 -2.66
N GLY A 98 2.16 -17.00 -1.77
CA GLY A 98 1.61 -17.58 -0.53
C GLY A 98 2.63 -17.88 0.57
N ALA A 99 3.88 -17.47 0.44
CA ALA A 99 4.90 -17.65 1.48
C ALA A 99 4.97 -16.50 2.50
N ASP A 100 4.17 -15.46 2.34
CA ASP A 100 4.08 -14.38 3.32
C ASP A 100 3.28 -14.85 4.53
N PRO A 101 3.86 -14.85 5.74
CA PRO A 101 3.20 -15.41 6.93
C PRO A 101 1.85 -14.76 7.22
N GLU A 102 1.72 -13.48 6.92
CA GLU A 102 0.48 -12.72 7.11
C GLU A 102 -0.59 -13.13 6.09
N GLN A 103 -0.24 -13.34 4.81
CA GLN A 103 -1.17 -13.83 3.80
C GLN A 103 -1.59 -15.30 4.03
N ASN A 104 -0.67 -16.14 4.49
CA ASN A 104 -0.97 -17.56 4.79
C ASN A 104 -1.83 -17.72 6.06
N ALA A 105 -1.69 -16.83 7.03
CA ALA A 105 -2.51 -16.85 8.23
C ALA A 105 -3.94 -16.32 7.99
N GLN A 106 -4.12 -15.48 6.96
CA GLN A 106 -5.37 -14.78 6.67
C GLN A 106 -6.21 -15.46 5.58
N GLY A 107 -5.62 -16.31 4.73
CA GLY A 107 -6.30 -16.96 3.62
C GLY A 107 -6.24 -16.16 2.31
N GLU A 108 -7.24 -16.33 1.44
CA GLU A 108 -7.35 -15.63 0.16
C GLU A 108 -7.88 -14.20 0.36
N ASN A 109 -7.27 -13.19 -0.29
CA ASN A 109 -7.84 -11.84 -0.32
C ASN A 109 -9.06 -11.80 -1.26
N LEU A 110 -10.24 -11.91 -0.67
CA LEU A 110 -11.53 -11.97 -1.35
C LEU A 110 -11.94 -10.63 -2.00
N ALA A 111 -11.30 -9.53 -1.59
CA ALA A 111 -11.57 -8.20 -2.14
C ALA A 111 -10.78 -7.93 -3.43
N LEU A 112 -9.68 -8.65 -3.66
CA LEU A 112 -8.85 -8.44 -4.83
C LEU A 112 -9.65 -8.62 -6.12
N ALA A 113 -9.48 -7.70 -7.07
CA ALA A 113 -10.26 -7.69 -8.31
C ALA A 113 -10.09 -8.99 -9.12
N GLU A 114 -8.90 -9.58 -9.14
CA GLU A 114 -8.63 -10.87 -9.80
C GLU A 114 -9.38 -12.06 -9.15
N ASN A 115 -9.75 -11.94 -7.86
CA ASN A 115 -10.54 -12.92 -7.11
C ASN A 115 -12.05 -12.62 -7.17
N GLY A 116 -12.44 -11.64 -7.99
CA GLY A 116 -13.83 -11.26 -8.25
C GLY A 116 -14.41 -10.25 -7.25
N GLY A 117 -13.58 -9.65 -6.40
CA GLY A 117 -13.95 -8.47 -5.61
C GLY A 117 -14.16 -7.26 -6.51
N ARG A 118 -15.05 -6.36 -6.13
CA ARG A 118 -15.29 -5.13 -6.88
C ARG A 118 -15.80 -4.00 -5.98
N VAL A 119 -15.48 -2.77 -6.32
CA VAL A 119 -16.13 -1.61 -5.72
C VAL A 119 -17.55 -1.52 -6.28
N SER A 120 -18.55 -1.59 -5.41
CA SER A 120 -19.97 -1.45 -5.79
C SER A 120 -20.43 0.01 -5.75
N SER A 121 -19.90 0.80 -4.81
CA SER A 121 -20.16 2.23 -4.70
C SER A 121 -19.14 2.94 -3.83
N VAL A 122 -19.04 4.25 -3.95
CA VAL A 122 -18.08 5.10 -3.25
C VAL A 122 -18.67 6.49 -3.02
N SER A 123 -18.22 7.18 -1.99
CA SER A 123 -18.67 8.55 -1.67
C SER A 123 -18.35 9.52 -2.83
N SER A 124 -17.10 9.51 -3.28
CA SER A 124 -16.65 10.27 -4.46
C SER A 124 -15.28 9.78 -4.94
N ASN A 125 -14.88 10.20 -6.15
CA ASN A 125 -13.52 10.01 -6.69
C ASN A 125 -12.91 11.37 -7.05
N TYR A 126 -11.67 11.60 -6.73
CA TYR A 126 -10.96 12.85 -7.00
C TYR A 126 -10.80 13.08 -8.50
N GLY A 127 -11.24 14.25 -8.96
CA GLY A 127 -11.03 14.75 -10.32
C GLY A 127 -11.85 14.04 -11.41
N SER A 128 -12.57 12.97 -11.09
CA SER A 128 -13.38 12.21 -12.08
C SER A 128 -14.42 11.35 -11.37
N PRO A 129 -15.65 11.19 -11.94
CA PRO A 129 -16.63 10.24 -11.40
C PRO A 129 -16.29 8.78 -11.70
N SER A 130 -15.29 8.50 -12.55
CA SER A 130 -14.91 7.14 -12.94
C SER A 130 -14.19 6.41 -11.79
N MET A 131 -14.60 5.15 -11.57
CA MET A 131 -13.93 4.24 -10.63
C MET A 131 -12.54 3.82 -11.12
N ASP A 132 -12.25 3.92 -12.42
CA ASP A 132 -11.00 3.52 -13.08
C ASP A 132 -10.10 4.73 -13.40
N SER A 133 -10.36 5.89 -12.79
CA SER A 133 -9.47 7.05 -12.95
C SER A 133 -8.17 6.87 -12.15
N SER A 134 -7.19 7.75 -12.37
CA SER A 134 -5.89 7.71 -11.67
C SER A 134 -6.00 7.68 -10.13
N PHE A 135 -7.10 8.22 -9.59
CA PHE A 135 -7.43 8.21 -8.16
C PHE A 135 -8.80 7.57 -7.91
N GLY A 136 -9.25 6.70 -8.82
CA GLY A 136 -10.54 6.04 -8.76
C GLY A 136 -10.57 4.92 -7.71
N ALA A 137 -11.77 4.59 -7.27
CA ALA A 137 -11.98 3.65 -6.18
C ALA A 137 -11.51 2.22 -6.49
N ASN A 138 -11.44 1.80 -7.76
CA ASN A 138 -10.97 0.45 -8.13
C ASN A 138 -9.49 0.23 -7.82
N ASN A 139 -8.70 1.29 -7.64
CA ASN A 139 -7.29 1.20 -7.29
C ASN A 139 -7.05 0.54 -5.92
N VAL A 140 -8.03 0.49 -5.02
CA VAL A 140 -7.85 -0.15 -3.70
C VAL A 140 -7.97 -1.68 -3.73
N LEU A 141 -8.29 -2.27 -4.89
CA LEU A 141 -8.49 -3.70 -5.06
C LEU A 141 -7.57 -4.30 -6.15
N ASP A 142 -6.59 -3.53 -6.62
CA ASP A 142 -5.74 -3.94 -7.74
C ASP A 142 -4.44 -4.63 -7.31
N GLY A 143 -4.17 -4.70 -6.01
CA GLY A 143 -2.96 -5.30 -5.43
C GLY A 143 -1.70 -4.49 -5.72
N ASN A 144 -1.83 -3.20 -6.05
CA ASN A 144 -0.72 -2.34 -6.45
C ASN A 144 -0.59 -1.13 -5.52
N SER A 145 0.31 -1.21 -4.57
CA SER A 145 0.57 -0.14 -3.60
C SER A 145 1.08 1.20 -4.20
N SER A 146 1.29 1.27 -5.52
CA SER A 146 1.61 2.52 -6.23
C SER A 146 0.37 3.28 -6.72
N THR A 147 -0.80 2.68 -6.63
CA THR A 147 -2.09 3.27 -6.96
C THR A 147 -2.88 3.56 -5.70
N GLN A 148 -3.93 4.37 -5.79
CA GLN A 148 -4.72 4.71 -4.61
C GLN A 148 -6.07 5.30 -5.02
N TRP A 149 -7.07 5.10 -4.18
CA TRP A 149 -8.29 5.87 -4.19
C TRP A 149 -8.14 7.17 -3.40
N SER A 150 -8.69 8.24 -3.94
CA SER A 150 -8.81 9.52 -3.28
C SER A 150 -10.23 10.05 -3.40
N SER A 151 -10.86 10.41 -2.31
CA SER A 151 -12.13 11.14 -2.33
C SER A 151 -11.94 12.59 -2.80
N GLN A 152 -13.05 13.25 -3.17
CA GLN A 152 -13.07 14.66 -3.57
C GLN A 152 -13.28 15.58 -2.36
N GLY A 153 -12.42 15.47 -1.34
CA GLY A 153 -12.48 16.32 -0.15
C GLY A 153 -13.49 15.86 0.90
N ASP A 154 -13.90 14.60 0.90
CA ASP A 154 -14.97 14.10 1.76
C ASP A 154 -14.57 14.03 3.25
N GLY A 155 -13.25 14.01 3.58
CA GLY A 155 -12.80 13.93 4.96
C GLY A 155 -13.43 12.76 5.72
N ASN A 156 -14.08 13.04 6.87
CA ASN A 156 -14.81 12.02 7.64
C ASN A 156 -16.10 11.52 6.93
N GLY A 157 -16.52 12.16 5.85
CA GLY A 157 -17.63 11.69 5.02
C GLY A 157 -17.24 10.66 3.97
N ALA A 158 -15.96 10.32 3.85
CA ALA A 158 -15.48 9.35 2.86
C ALA A 158 -15.92 7.92 3.23
N TRP A 159 -16.36 7.19 2.21
CA TRP A 159 -16.72 5.79 2.34
C TRP A 159 -16.58 5.05 1.01
N ILE A 160 -16.37 3.74 1.08
CA ILE A 160 -16.29 2.83 -0.04
C ILE A 160 -16.99 1.52 0.29
N GLU A 161 -17.79 0.99 -0.65
CA GLU A 161 -18.45 -0.30 -0.53
C GLU A 161 -17.83 -1.31 -1.48
N ILE A 162 -17.36 -2.43 -0.93
CA ILE A 162 -16.77 -3.55 -1.66
C ILE A 162 -17.79 -4.70 -1.67
N GLU A 163 -18.04 -5.25 -2.86
CA GLU A 163 -18.81 -6.47 -3.04
C GLU A 163 -17.86 -7.63 -3.38
N LEU A 164 -17.89 -8.66 -2.56
CA LEU A 164 -17.16 -9.91 -2.76
C LEU A 164 -17.82 -10.76 -3.83
N ALA A 165 -17.08 -11.65 -4.50
CA ALA A 165 -17.62 -12.56 -5.51
C ALA A 165 -18.82 -13.37 -4.98
N GLN A 166 -18.76 -13.79 -3.73
CA GLN A 166 -19.82 -14.57 -3.09
C GLN A 166 -19.91 -14.25 -1.59
N TYR A 167 -20.96 -14.74 -0.97
CA TYR A 167 -21.15 -14.64 0.49
C TYR A 167 -20.00 -15.34 1.19
N SER A 168 -19.34 -14.66 2.10
CA SER A 168 -18.09 -15.15 2.70
C SER A 168 -18.06 -14.94 4.21
N HIS A 169 -17.38 -15.84 4.89
CA HIS A 169 -16.97 -15.69 6.27
C HIS A 169 -15.60 -15.01 6.28
N VAL A 170 -15.56 -13.78 6.72
CA VAL A 170 -14.39 -12.90 6.75
C VAL A 170 -13.76 -12.99 8.13
N THR A 171 -12.47 -13.25 8.18
CA THR A 171 -11.70 -13.42 9.42
C THR A 171 -10.69 -12.30 9.65
N SER A 172 -10.33 -11.55 8.60
CA SER A 172 -9.43 -10.39 8.74
C SER A 172 -9.74 -9.32 7.71
N LEU A 173 -9.53 -8.07 8.10
CA LEU A 173 -9.60 -6.89 7.25
C LEU A 173 -8.24 -6.21 7.21
N GLY A 174 -7.74 -5.87 6.02
CA GLY A 174 -6.59 -5.03 5.79
C GLY A 174 -7.01 -3.64 5.30
N PHE A 175 -6.43 -2.60 5.88
CA PHE A 175 -6.67 -1.24 5.42
C PHE A 175 -5.37 -0.43 5.41
N TRP A 176 -5.03 0.11 4.26
CA TRP A 176 -3.90 1.03 4.10
C TRP A 176 -4.43 2.42 3.74
N THR A 177 -4.43 3.34 4.70
CA THR A 177 -4.85 4.71 4.44
C THR A 177 -3.85 5.43 3.54
N ARG A 178 -4.35 6.24 2.61
CA ARG A 178 -3.49 7.14 1.84
C ARG A 178 -3.01 8.31 2.69
N THR A 179 -1.99 9.02 2.20
CA THR A 179 -1.48 10.23 2.83
C THR A 179 -1.10 11.30 1.81
N MET A 180 -1.18 12.57 2.23
CA MET A 180 -0.57 13.73 1.56
C MET A 180 0.26 14.51 2.60
N GLY A 181 1.25 13.83 3.17
CA GLY A 181 2.03 14.35 4.28
C GLY A 181 1.20 14.39 5.57
N THR A 182 0.73 15.57 5.99
CA THR A 182 -0.04 15.73 7.23
C THR A 182 -1.56 15.73 7.05
N SER A 183 -2.06 15.45 5.84
CA SER A 183 -3.49 15.44 5.51
C SER A 183 -3.89 14.20 4.72
N ALA A 184 -5.19 14.06 4.48
CA ALA A 184 -5.80 12.97 3.70
C ALA A 184 -5.69 11.57 4.32
N GLN A 185 -5.24 11.45 5.56
CA GLN A 185 -5.16 10.19 6.29
C GLN A 185 -6.49 9.88 6.97
N ILE A 186 -6.97 8.67 6.84
CA ILE A 186 -8.02 8.11 7.69
C ILE A 186 -7.31 7.59 8.95
N ALA A 187 -7.72 8.10 10.11
CA ALA A 187 -7.18 7.68 11.41
C ALA A 187 -7.96 6.51 12.01
N SER A 188 -9.25 6.42 11.69
CA SER A 188 -10.06 5.26 12.07
C SER A 188 -11.24 5.07 11.11
N PHE A 189 -11.69 3.84 10.97
CA PHE A 189 -12.82 3.46 10.13
C PHE A 189 -13.72 2.45 10.82
N ARG A 190 -14.94 2.27 10.31
CA ARG A 190 -15.84 1.19 10.66
C ARG A 190 -16.31 0.45 9.42
N VAL A 191 -16.79 -0.76 9.60
CA VAL A 191 -17.33 -1.58 8.53
C VAL A 191 -18.79 -1.87 8.77
N ILE A 192 -19.62 -1.68 7.76
CA ILE A 192 -21.06 -1.99 7.79
C ILE A 192 -21.32 -3.07 6.73
N THR A 193 -21.97 -4.16 7.15
CA THR A 193 -22.32 -5.27 6.25
C THR A 193 -23.61 -4.98 5.48
N ASP A 194 -23.86 -5.79 4.45
CA ASP A 194 -25.13 -5.81 3.70
C ASP A 194 -26.36 -6.19 4.58
N ARG A 195 -26.13 -6.64 5.82
CA ARG A 195 -27.19 -6.89 6.83
C ARG A 195 -27.34 -5.75 7.83
N GLY A 196 -26.53 -4.70 7.71
CA GLY A 196 -26.54 -3.55 8.62
C GLY A 196 -25.80 -3.79 9.95
N GLU A 197 -25.03 -4.87 10.07
CA GLU A 197 -24.14 -5.08 11.21
C GLU A 197 -22.97 -4.12 11.13
N VAL A 198 -22.52 -3.59 12.27
CA VAL A 198 -21.45 -2.59 12.35
C VAL A 198 -20.31 -3.14 13.19
N PHE A 199 -19.10 -3.07 12.62
CA PHE A 199 -17.84 -3.50 13.24
C PHE A 199 -16.85 -2.34 13.33
N GLY A 200 -16.06 -2.30 14.39
CA GLY A 200 -15.13 -1.22 14.68
C GLY A 200 -15.65 -0.23 15.74
N PRO A 201 -15.11 0.99 15.88
CA PRO A 201 -14.07 1.53 15.00
C PRO A 201 -12.74 0.77 15.07
N PHE A 202 -12.02 0.78 13.96
CA PHE A 202 -10.68 0.24 13.83
C PHE A 202 -9.70 1.41 13.67
N ASP A 203 -8.73 1.50 14.56
CA ASP A 203 -7.74 2.59 14.58
C ASP A 203 -6.53 2.24 13.71
N LEU A 204 -6.13 3.18 12.86
CA LEU A 204 -4.96 3.08 12.00
C LEU A 204 -3.80 3.83 12.66
N ALA A 205 -2.71 3.14 12.95
CA ALA A 205 -1.57 3.71 13.66
C ALA A 205 -0.84 4.76 12.80
N ASP A 206 -0.73 4.50 11.49
CA ASP A 206 -0.06 5.37 10.51
C ASP A 206 -0.49 5.05 9.07
N ALA A 207 0.16 5.68 8.10
CA ALA A 207 -0.06 5.47 6.67
C ALA A 207 1.12 4.76 5.97
N SER A 208 2.00 4.10 6.69
CA SER A 208 3.22 3.51 6.13
C SER A 208 2.99 2.16 5.46
N SER A 209 1.98 1.43 5.90
CA SER A 209 1.64 0.10 5.39
C SER A 209 0.18 -0.26 5.64
N VAL A 210 -0.23 -1.43 5.18
CA VAL A 210 -1.54 -2.00 5.52
C VAL A 210 -1.58 -2.40 6.99
N HIS A 211 -2.67 -2.08 7.68
CA HIS A 211 -2.98 -2.50 9.05
C HIS A 211 -4.05 -3.58 9.01
N TYR A 212 -3.85 -4.66 9.76
CA TYR A 212 -4.75 -5.82 9.81
C TYR A 212 -5.54 -5.88 11.10
N PHE A 213 -6.80 -6.30 10.97
CA PHE A 213 -7.76 -6.41 12.08
C PHE A 213 -8.47 -7.75 12.02
N ASP A 214 -8.36 -8.53 13.09
CA ASP A 214 -9.11 -9.77 13.23
C ASP A 214 -10.60 -9.48 13.43
N VAL A 215 -11.43 -10.16 12.66
CA VAL A 215 -12.89 -9.99 12.69
C VAL A 215 -13.60 -11.33 12.49
N GLU A 216 -14.88 -11.37 12.82
CA GLU A 216 -15.78 -12.49 12.54
C GLU A 216 -17.03 -11.92 11.85
N ILE A 217 -16.97 -11.76 10.54
CA ILE A 217 -18.01 -11.14 9.72
C ILE A 217 -18.51 -12.17 8.69
N THR A 218 -19.82 -12.23 8.49
CA THR A 218 -20.40 -13.00 7.39
C THR A 218 -21.20 -12.07 6.49
N ALA A 219 -20.65 -11.77 5.31
CA ALA A 219 -21.22 -10.79 4.39
C ALA A 219 -20.87 -11.07 2.92
N LYS A 220 -21.60 -10.44 2.01
CA LYS A 220 -21.23 -10.29 0.61
C LYS A 220 -20.78 -8.88 0.30
N LYS A 221 -21.29 -7.87 1.04
CA LYS A 221 -20.87 -6.47 0.90
C LYS A 221 -20.39 -5.92 2.21
N LEU A 222 -19.32 -5.16 2.11
CA LEU A 222 -18.64 -4.50 3.21
C LEU A 222 -18.47 -3.03 2.85
N ARG A 223 -19.08 -2.14 3.62
CA ARG A 223 -18.92 -0.70 3.47
C ARG A 223 -17.98 -0.18 4.53
N PHE A 224 -16.85 0.31 4.09
CA PHE A 224 -15.84 0.95 4.92
C PHE A 224 -16.17 2.44 5.01
N GLU A 225 -16.46 2.93 6.20
CA GLU A 225 -16.77 4.34 6.45
C GLU A 225 -15.71 4.96 7.36
N THR A 226 -15.21 6.12 6.98
CA THR A 226 -14.31 6.92 7.82
C THR A 226 -15.02 7.36 9.10
N VAL A 227 -14.41 7.13 10.24
CA VAL A 227 -14.86 7.61 11.55
C VAL A 227 -14.11 8.87 11.94
N ASP A 228 -12.76 8.84 11.80
CA ASP A 228 -11.91 10.00 12.06
C ASP A 228 -10.79 10.09 11.01
N SER A 229 -10.38 11.33 10.70
CA SER A 229 -9.35 11.59 9.69
C SER A 229 -8.67 12.95 9.89
N SER A 230 -7.54 13.14 9.22
CA SER A 230 -6.89 14.46 9.10
C SER A 230 -7.58 15.39 8.09
N GLY A 231 -8.72 15.00 7.53
CA GLY A 231 -9.52 15.78 6.58
C GLY A 231 -8.95 15.80 5.15
N GLY A 232 -9.61 16.55 4.27
CA GLY A 232 -9.24 16.70 2.88
C GLY A 232 -9.60 15.49 2.01
N ASN A 233 -8.75 15.17 1.05
CA ASN A 233 -8.97 14.11 0.07
C ASN A 233 -8.62 12.74 0.65
N THR A 234 -9.31 12.33 1.71
CA THR A 234 -9.13 11.02 2.35
C THR A 234 -9.39 9.87 1.39
N GLY A 235 -8.85 8.70 1.69
CA GLY A 235 -8.99 7.50 0.86
C GLY A 235 -8.07 6.40 1.32
N ALA A 236 -7.81 5.44 0.43
CA ALA A 236 -6.98 4.28 0.73
C ALA A 236 -6.02 3.96 -0.42
N VAL A 237 -4.88 3.37 -0.07
CA VAL A 237 -3.96 2.72 -1.03
C VAL A 237 -4.49 1.34 -1.35
N GLU A 238 -4.77 0.52 -0.31
CA GLU A 238 -5.31 -0.83 -0.46
C GLU A 238 -6.36 -1.13 0.62
N ILE A 239 -7.34 -1.94 0.25
CA ILE A 239 -8.31 -2.56 1.15
C ILE A 239 -8.35 -4.05 0.87
N GLU A 240 -8.10 -4.84 1.89
CA GLU A 240 -8.01 -6.28 1.80
C GLU A 240 -9.08 -6.94 2.68
N VAL A 241 -9.62 -8.06 2.23
CA VAL A 241 -10.64 -8.84 2.95
C VAL A 241 -10.26 -10.30 2.88
N TYR A 242 -9.89 -10.88 4.01
CA TYR A 242 -9.47 -12.26 4.09
C TYR A 242 -10.53 -13.15 4.71
N GLY A 243 -10.64 -14.36 4.18
CA GLY A 243 -11.64 -15.29 4.66
C GLY A 243 -11.89 -16.43 3.69
N ARG A 244 -13.09 -16.97 3.72
CA ARG A 244 -13.50 -18.07 2.85
C ARG A 244 -14.97 -17.96 2.46
N PRO A 245 -15.34 -18.40 1.26
CA PRO A 245 -16.74 -18.50 0.87
C PRO A 245 -17.56 -19.37 1.84
N VAL A 246 -18.78 -18.94 2.11
CA VAL A 246 -19.77 -19.76 2.82
C VAL A 246 -20.35 -20.76 1.82
N ARG A 247 -20.28 -22.03 2.16
CA ARG A 247 -20.85 -23.13 1.35
C ARG A 247 -22.33 -23.30 1.60
#